data_19e556eef1bb1c8856e3b2311314e2f3
#
_entry.id   19e556eef1bb1c8856e3b2311314e2f3
#
_cell.length_a   1.000
_cell.length_b   1.000
_cell.length_c   1.000
_cell.angle_alpha   90.00
_cell.angle_beta   90.00
_cell.angle_gamma   90.00
#
_symmetry.space_group_name_H-M   'P 1'
#
loop_
_entity.id
_entity.type
_entity.pdbx_description
1 polymer ?
#
loop_
_entity_poly.entity_id
_entity_poly.type
_entity_poly.pdbx_seq_one_letter_code
_entity_poly.pdbx_strand_id
1 'polypeptide(L)'
;MKLLNAAEGRWRLDYNCVANVLKDTEYDIIPAKKKEEREITEYLLWLGIILGKRDYLSFIRGITPAAMILLEKIVETLTEVGDIKKYCEKRKDTYWLTRNKLEQSEIGKEVLDVLDKRYGEFTDCIYTTAHLELIIKEFCSDDKIKSHYLKIIRKTETELRNPIAHTIVAVDNGMIKNRIGITAEELYNDVIKKVAESVRLMKKSTWNSYDEMNKLLIEKVREVK
;
A
#
# COMPACT_ATOMS: atom_id res chain seq x y z
N MET A 1 -19.10 -24.73 -2.61
CA MET A 1 -19.76 -23.43 -2.85
C MET A 1 -19.13 -22.27 -2.05
N LYS A 2 -19.04 -22.33 -0.69
CA LYS A 2 -18.51 -21.23 0.14
C LYS A 2 -17.08 -20.77 -0.27
N LEU A 3 -16.16 -21.71 -0.53
CA LEU A 3 -14.79 -21.35 -0.98
C LEU A 3 -14.75 -20.63 -2.33
N LEU A 4 -15.60 -20.99 -3.28
CA LEU A 4 -15.70 -20.29 -4.57
C LEU A 4 -16.21 -18.87 -4.39
N ASN A 5 -17.25 -18.68 -3.56
CA ASN A 5 -17.76 -17.34 -3.25
C ASN A 5 -16.71 -16.48 -2.51
N ALA A 6 -15.91 -17.11 -1.64
CA ALA A 6 -14.80 -16.41 -0.99
C ALA A 6 -13.69 -16.01 -1.99
N ALA A 7 -13.35 -16.89 -2.93
CA ALA A 7 -12.38 -16.58 -3.98
C ALA A 7 -12.85 -15.43 -4.89
N GLU A 8 -14.14 -15.43 -5.27
CA GLU A 8 -14.74 -14.33 -6.03
C GLU A 8 -14.77 -13.04 -5.23
N GLY A 9 -15.15 -13.08 -3.94
CA GLY A 9 -15.13 -11.91 -3.06
C GLY A 9 -13.73 -11.31 -2.92
N ARG A 10 -12.68 -12.14 -2.75
CA ARG A 10 -11.28 -11.70 -2.73
C ARG A 10 -10.88 -11.04 -4.05
N TRP A 11 -11.24 -11.63 -5.17
CA TRP A 11 -10.96 -11.07 -6.49
C TRP A 11 -11.59 -9.69 -6.70
N ARG A 12 -12.81 -9.51 -6.20
CA ARG A 12 -13.56 -8.23 -6.27
C ARG A 12 -13.18 -7.25 -5.17
N LEU A 13 -12.25 -7.61 -4.28
CA LEU A 13 -11.90 -6.85 -3.07
C LEU A 13 -13.12 -6.61 -2.15
N ASP A 14 -14.11 -7.52 -2.18
CA ASP A 14 -15.27 -7.49 -1.28
C ASP A 14 -14.97 -8.26 0.02
N TYR A 15 -14.27 -7.57 0.91
CA TYR A 15 -13.80 -8.14 2.18
C TYR A 15 -14.92 -8.55 3.11
N ASN A 16 -16.07 -7.87 3.05
CA ASN A 16 -17.24 -8.20 3.87
C ASN A 16 -17.87 -9.52 3.41
N CYS A 17 -18.00 -9.72 2.10
CA CYS A 17 -18.45 -10.97 1.52
C CYS A 17 -17.54 -12.12 1.97
N VAL A 18 -16.22 -11.97 1.83
CA VAL A 18 -15.26 -13.01 2.22
C VAL A 18 -15.37 -13.35 3.71
N ALA A 19 -15.44 -12.36 4.59
CA ALA A 19 -15.54 -12.57 6.02
C ALA A 19 -16.85 -13.30 6.39
N ASN A 20 -17.96 -12.90 5.80
CA ASN A 20 -19.27 -13.52 6.06
C ASN A 20 -19.36 -14.95 5.56
N VAL A 21 -18.84 -15.22 4.35
CA VAL A 21 -18.85 -16.55 3.72
C VAL A 21 -18.01 -17.56 4.49
N LEU A 22 -16.89 -17.10 5.10
CA LEU A 22 -15.94 -17.97 5.80
C LEU A 22 -16.19 -18.04 7.32
N LYS A 23 -17.11 -17.24 7.86
CA LYS A 23 -17.33 -17.08 9.32
C LYS A 23 -17.49 -18.39 10.08
N ASP A 24 -18.19 -19.37 9.51
CA ASP A 24 -18.49 -20.65 10.16
C ASP A 24 -17.85 -21.83 9.40
N THR A 25 -16.65 -21.61 8.86
CA THR A 25 -15.88 -22.64 8.17
C THR A 25 -14.56 -22.90 8.88
N GLU A 26 -13.98 -24.08 8.64
CA GLU A 26 -12.64 -24.45 9.10
C GLU A 26 -11.50 -23.74 8.33
N TYR A 27 -11.83 -22.95 7.30
CA TYR A 27 -10.87 -22.34 6.40
C TYR A 27 -10.34 -21.03 6.95
N ASP A 28 -9.10 -21.00 7.42
CA ASP A 28 -8.37 -19.80 7.87
C ASP A 28 -7.52 -19.24 6.72
N ILE A 29 -8.18 -18.83 5.64
CA ILE A 29 -7.52 -18.28 4.44
C ILE A 29 -7.50 -16.73 4.43
N ILE A 30 -8.01 -16.09 5.47
CA ILE A 30 -8.02 -14.64 5.57
C ILE A 30 -6.69 -14.19 6.18
N PRO A 31 -5.84 -13.47 5.42
CA PRO A 31 -4.46 -13.19 5.85
C PRO A 31 -4.33 -12.20 7.03
N ALA A 32 -5.40 -11.49 7.37
CA ALA A 32 -5.41 -10.56 8.50
C ALA A 32 -6.76 -10.60 9.25
N LYS A 33 -6.71 -10.49 10.58
CA LYS A 33 -7.92 -10.57 11.43
C LYS A 33 -8.65 -9.24 11.55
N LYS A 34 -7.92 -8.12 11.63
CA LYS A 34 -8.51 -6.78 11.70
C LYS A 34 -8.98 -6.34 10.32
N LYS A 35 -10.15 -5.69 10.25
CA LYS A 35 -10.78 -5.26 8.99
C LYS A 35 -9.84 -4.38 8.15
N GLU A 36 -9.27 -3.35 8.75
CA GLU A 36 -8.40 -2.38 8.07
C GLU A 36 -7.12 -3.05 7.52
N GLU A 37 -6.47 -3.90 8.32
CA GLU A 37 -5.30 -4.66 7.88
C GLU A 37 -5.65 -5.63 6.74
N ARG A 38 -6.86 -6.20 6.75
CA ARG A 38 -7.34 -7.11 5.72
C ARG A 38 -7.52 -6.41 4.38
N GLU A 39 -8.15 -5.25 4.38
CA GLU A 39 -8.35 -4.45 3.17
C GLU A 39 -7.01 -4.13 2.49
N ILE A 40 -6.04 -3.69 3.27
CA ILE A 40 -4.70 -3.36 2.78
C ILE A 40 -3.97 -4.62 2.27
N THR A 41 -4.01 -5.71 3.06
CA THR A 41 -3.36 -6.97 2.72
C THR A 41 -3.91 -7.55 1.42
N GLU A 42 -5.23 -7.63 1.28
CA GLU A 42 -5.89 -8.12 0.07
C GLU A 42 -5.55 -7.24 -1.14
N TYR A 43 -5.50 -5.92 -0.95
CA TYR A 43 -5.12 -5.00 -2.03
C TYR A 43 -3.69 -5.25 -2.53
N LEU A 44 -2.74 -5.44 -1.62
CA LEU A 44 -1.35 -5.74 -2.00
C LEU A 44 -1.22 -7.11 -2.69
N LEU A 45 -1.96 -8.11 -2.21
CA LEU A 45 -2.03 -9.43 -2.86
C LEU A 45 -2.64 -9.34 -4.26
N TRP A 46 -3.73 -8.59 -4.42
CA TRP A 46 -4.39 -8.36 -5.69
C TRP A 46 -3.46 -7.70 -6.71
N LEU A 47 -2.63 -6.76 -6.31
CA LEU A 47 -1.59 -6.17 -7.19
C LEU A 47 -0.65 -7.25 -7.74
N GLY A 48 -0.27 -8.23 -6.93
CA GLY A 48 0.54 -9.36 -7.36
C GLY A 48 -0.14 -10.23 -8.42
N ILE A 49 -1.46 -10.42 -8.31
CA ILE A 49 -2.24 -11.16 -9.31
C ILE A 49 -2.32 -10.39 -10.62
N ILE A 50 -2.56 -9.08 -10.57
CA ILE A 50 -2.57 -8.21 -11.77
C ILE A 50 -1.22 -8.28 -12.48
N LEU A 51 -0.13 -8.19 -11.72
CA LEU A 51 1.23 -8.33 -12.25
C LEU A 51 1.45 -9.71 -12.88
N GLY A 52 1.03 -10.79 -12.21
CA GLY A 52 1.13 -12.17 -12.74
C GLY A 52 0.38 -12.38 -14.05
N LYS A 53 -0.67 -11.60 -14.32
CA LYS A 53 -1.38 -11.54 -15.60
C LYS A 53 -0.69 -10.68 -16.66
N ARG A 54 0.43 -10.03 -16.31
CA ARG A 54 1.15 -9.05 -17.13
C ARG A 54 0.31 -7.83 -17.53
N ASP A 55 -0.72 -7.52 -16.74
CA ASP A 55 -1.48 -6.27 -16.90
C ASP A 55 -0.72 -5.11 -16.22
N TYR A 56 0.36 -4.70 -16.87
CA TYR A 56 1.24 -3.66 -16.34
C TYR A 56 0.54 -2.31 -16.19
N LEU A 57 -0.43 -2.01 -17.06
CA LEU A 57 -1.19 -0.75 -16.99
C LEU A 57 -2.02 -0.69 -15.70
N SER A 58 -2.80 -1.74 -15.41
CA SER A 58 -3.59 -1.81 -14.18
C SER A 58 -2.71 -1.90 -12.95
N PHE A 59 -1.58 -2.61 -13.01
CA PHE A 59 -0.61 -2.68 -11.93
C PHE A 59 -0.08 -1.28 -11.58
N ILE A 60 0.39 -0.51 -12.56
CA ILE A 60 0.94 0.84 -12.32
C ILE A 60 -0.14 1.80 -11.81
N ARG A 61 -1.36 1.74 -12.35
CA ARG A 61 -2.48 2.54 -11.84
C ARG A 61 -2.82 2.20 -10.39
N GLY A 62 -2.70 0.94 -10.01
CA GLY A 62 -2.90 0.45 -8.64
C GLY A 62 -1.79 0.81 -7.65
N ILE A 63 -0.63 1.30 -8.11
CA ILE A 63 0.49 1.62 -7.22
C ILE A 63 0.17 2.80 -6.28
N THR A 64 -0.61 3.80 -6.70
CA THR A 64 -0.82 5.01 -5.87
C THR A 64 -1.46 4.71 -4.50
N PRO A 65 -2.57 3.96 -4.41
CA PRO A 65 -3.10 3.59 -3.11
C PRO A 65 -2.10 2.77 -2.29
N ALA A 66 -1.37 1.83 -2.92
CA ALA A 66 -0.35 1.05 -2.24
C ALA A 66 0.80 1.93 -1.71
N ALA A 67 1.30 2.88 -2.51
CA ALA A 67 2.33 3.81 -2.10
C ALA A 67 1.89 4.65 -0.90
N MET A 68 0.68 5.23 -0.95
CA MET A 68 0.13 6.02 0.16
C MET A 68 0.07 5.20 1.44
N ILE A 69 -0.49 3.99 1.39
CA ILE A 69 -0.62 3.09 2.53
C ILE A 69 0.75 2.70 3.10
N LEU A 70 1.70 2.33 2.24
CA LEU A 70 3.04 1.93 2.67
C LEU A 70 3.79 3.09 3.32
N LEU A 71 3.72 4.30 2.77
CA LEU A 71 4.35 5.47 3.35
C LEU A 71 3.69 5.89 4.66
N GLU A 72 2.36 5.82 4.79
CA GLU A 72 1.66 5.99 6.07
C GLU A 72 2.16 5.00 7.12
N LYS A 73 2.29 3.72 6.75
CA LYS A 73 2.77 2.68 7.66
C LYS A 73 4.25 2.84 8.03
N ILE A 74 5.09 3.34 7.14
CA ILE A 74 6.47 3.71 7.48
C ILE A 74 6.47 4.82 8.55
N VAL A 75 5.70 5.88 8.35
CA VAL A 75 5.59 6.97 9.33
C VAL A 75 5.08 6.44 10.66
N GLU A 76 4.00 5.65 10.65
CA GLU A 76 3.39 5.09 11.86
C GLU A 76 4.33 4.19 12.67
N THR A 77 5.13 3.36 12.01
CA THR A 77 5.86 2.26 12.66
C THR A 77 7.37 2.46 12.78
N LEU A 78 7.96 3.29 11.93
CA LEU A 78 9.41 3.49 11.84
C LEU A 78 9.84 4.94 12.13
N THR A 79 8.92 5.77 12.59
CA THR A 79 9.23 7.13 13.05
C THR A 79 8.55 7.42 14.40
N GLU A 80 9.06 8.39 15.12
CA GLU A 80 8.44 8.89 16.35
C GLU A 80 7.17 9.72 16.11
N VAL A 81 6.93 10.12 14.86
CA VAL A 81 5.71 10.86 14.46
C VAL A 81 4.46 10.00 14.69
N GLY A 82 4.55 8.67 14.48
CA GLY A 82 3.43 7.77 14.66
C GLY A 82 2.31 7.98 13.63
N ASP A 83 1.06 7.77 14.01
CA ASP A 83 -0.08 7.94 13.08
C ASP A 83 -0.22 9.41 12.66
N ILE A 84 0.05 9.69 11.38
CA ILE A 84 -0.04 11.04 10.80
C ILE A 84 -1.49 11.59 10.85
N LYS A 85 -2.49 10.72 10.88
CA LYS A 85 -3.91 11.14 10.89
C LYS A 85 -4.31 11.85 12.17
N LYS A 86 -3.55 11.69 13.27
CA LYS A 86 -3.76 12.46 14.50
C LYS A 86 -3.57 13.99 14.31
N TYR A 87 -2.76 14.37 13.32
CA TYR A 87 -2.53 15.77 12.95
C TYR A 87 -3.45 16.28 11.84
N CYS A 88 -4.43 15.45 11.44
CA CYS A 88 -5.35 15.78 10.38
C CYS A 88 -6.76 16.07 10.89
N GLU A 89 -7.45 16.98 10.20
CA GLU A 89 -8.90 17.07 10.27
C GLU A 89 -9.53 16.21 9.18
N LYS A 90 -10.54 15.43 9.55
CA LYS A 90 -11.34 14.70 8.57
C LYS A 90 -12.41 15.62 8.01
N ARG A 91 -12.32 15.96 6.72
CA ARG A 91 -13.30 16.77 5.97
C ARG A 91 -13.94 15.90 4.91
N LYS A 92 -15.19 15.48 5.14
CA LYS A 92 -15.88 14.44 4.33
C LYS A 92 -15.04 13.15 4.29
N ASP A 93 -14.57 12.77 3.11
CA ASP A 93 -13.80 11.54 2.90
C ASP A 93 -12.28 11.77 2.80
N THR A 94 -11.80 13.00 3.07
CA THR A 94 -10.38 13.37 2.98
C THR A 94 -9.82 13.79 4.32
N TYR A 95 -8.52 13.57 4.51
CA TYR A 95 -7.76 14.01 5.66
C TYR A 95 -6.92 15.26 5.29
N TRP A 96 -7.13 16.33 6.04
CA TRP A 96 -6.41 17.59 5.88
C TRP A 96 -5.39 17.72 6.99
N LEU A 97 -4.12 17.72 6.66
CA LEU A 97 -3.04 18.04 7.59
C LEU A 97 -3.16 19.52 7.96
N THR A 98 -3.26 19.81 9.25
CA THR A 98 -3.54 21.17 9.72
C THR A 98 -2.45 21.68 10.64
N ARG A 99 -2.05 22.95 10.44
CA ARG A 99 -1.05 23.64 11.27
C ARG A 99 -1.45 23.60 12.74
N ASN A 100 -2.71 23.94 13.06
CA ASN A 100 -3.21 23.95 14.43
C ASN A 100 -2.99 22.62 15.16
N LYS A 101 -3.27 21.47 14.51
CA LYS A 101 -3.03 20.18 15.16
C LYS A 101 -1.55 19.81 15.28
N LEU A 102 -0.73 20.23 14.34
CA LEU A 102 0.72 20.05 14.43
C LEU A 102 1.30 20.83 15.61
N GLU A 103 0.85 22.06 15.86
CA GLU A 103 1.31 22.91 16.96
C GLU A 103 0.96 22.37 18.36
N GLN A 104 0.05 21.40 18.47
CA GLN A 104 -0.41 20.85 19.76
C GLN A 104 0.55 19.85 20.43
N SER A 105 1.64 19.44 19.78
CA SER A 105 2.62 18.53 20.35
C SER A 105 4.04 18.87 19.89
N GLU A 106 5.05 18.48 20.68
CA GLU A 106 6.45 18.73 20.33
C GLU A 106 6.82 18.07 18.99
N ILE A 107 6.52 16.78 18.82
CA ILE A 107 6.75 16.08 17.54
C ILE A 107 5.95 16.72 16.39
N GLY A 108 4.73 17.18 16.65
CA GLY A 108 3.94 17.92 15.65
C GLY A 108 4.63 19.21 15.20
N LYS A 109 5.21 19.98 16.14
CA LYS A 109 5.99 21.19 15.82
C LYS A 109 7.22 20.87 14.98
N GLU A 110 7.95 19.80 15.30
CA GLU A 110 9.09 19.37 14.51
C GLU A 110 8.67 18.96 13.08
N VAL A 111 7.53 18.26 12.92
CA VAL A 111 6.94 18.00 11.60
C VAL A 111 6.60 19.30 10.88
N LEU A 112 6.00 20.27 11.58
CA LEU A 112 5.67 21.57 11.03
C LEU A 112 6.91 22.33 10.56
N ASP A 113 8.00 22.30 11.32
CA ASP A 113 9.27 22.93 10.95
C ASP A 113 9.84 22.34 9.65
N VAL A 114 9.73 21.02 9.48
CA VAL A 114 10.13 20.33 8.22
C VAL A 114 9.27 20.80 7.05
N LEU A 115 7.97 20.94 7.26
CA LEU A 115 7.04 21.41 6.24
C LEU A 115 7.24 22.89 5.91
N ASP A 116 7.42 23.73 6.92
CA ASP A 116 7.69 25.18 6.76
C ASP A 116 9.02 25.39 6.02
N LYS A 117 10.06 24.63 6.34
CA LYS A 117 11.34 24.68 5.63
C LYS A 117 11.19 24.33 4.13
N ARG A 118 10.27 23.45 3.78
CA ARG A 118 10.05 23.01 2.39
C ARG A 118 9.17 23.97 1.60
N TYR A 119 8.11 24.49 2.23
CA TYR A 119 7.05 25.24 1.55
C TYR A 119 7.08 26.74 1.81
N GLY A 120 7.96 27.22 2.68
CA GLY A 120 8.03 28.59 3.20
C GLY A 120 7.14 28.72 4.43
N GLU A 121 5.84 28.75 4.25
CA GLU A 121 4.83 28.71 5.32
C GLU A 121 3.82 27.62 4.99
N PHE A 122 3.79 26.56 5.80
CA PHE A 122 2.84 25.45 5.58
C PHE A 122 1.42 25.91 5.88
N THR A 123 0.53 25.72 4.94
CA THR A 123 -0.91 25.96 5.07
C THR A 123 -1.68 24.65 5.06
N ASP A 124 -2.83 24.63 5.72
CA ASP A 124 -3.71 23.47 5.78
C ASP A 124 -4.02 22.90 4.38
N CYS A 125 -3.76 21.63 4.20
CA CYS A 125 -3.98 20.98 2.91
C CYS A 125 -4.26 19.48 3.06
N ILE A 126 -4.81 18.87 1.99
CA ILE A 126 -4.88 17.42 1.91
C ILE A 126 -3.45 16.86 1.93
N TYR A 127 -3.16 15.98 2.89
CA TYR A 127 -1.84 15.39 2.93
C TYR A 127 -1.65 14.36 1.81
N THR A 128 -0.44 14.29 1.31
CA THR A 128 -0.07 13.49 0.14
C THR A 128 1.20 12.69 0.42
N THR A 129 1.53 11.79 -0.48
CA THR A 129 2.81 11.07 -0.44
C THR A 129 4.04 11.99 -0.41
N ALA A 130 3.93 13.23 -0.92
CA ALA A 130 5.02 14.21 -0.83
C ALA A 130 5.28 14.69 0.61
N HIS A 131 4.23 14.89 1.40
CA HIS A 131 4.37 15.23 2.82
C HIS A 131 4.96 14.04 3.61
N LEU A 132 4.46 12.82 3.35
CA LEU A 132 5.01 11.61 3.96
C LEU A 132 6.49 11.40 3.61
N GLU A 133 6.88 11.70 2.36
CA GLU A 133 8.28 11.64 1.93
C GLU A 133 9.18 12.55 2.78
N LEU A 134 8.76 13.78 3.04
CA LEU A 134 9.52 14.74 3.87
C LEU A 134 9.66 14.22 5.31
N ILE A 135 8.56 13.75 5.89
CA ILE A 135 8.54 13.19 7.24
C ILE A 135 9.46 11.95 7.34
N ILE A 136 9.38 11.03 6.38
CA ILE A 136 10.22 9.83 6.38
C ILE A 136 11.70 10.20 6.25
N LYS A 137 12.04 11.15 5.40
CA LYS A 137 13.43 11.59 5.22
C LYS A 137 14.02 12.16 6.50
N GLU A 138 13.25 12.86 7.30
CA GLU A 138 13.72 13.48 8.54
C GLU A 138 13.69 12.47 9.70
N PHE A 139 12.56 11.82 9.94
CA PHE A 139 12.31 11.09 11.19
C PHE A 139 12.56 9.59 11.11
N CYS A 140 12.70 8.97 9.93
CA CYS A 140 12.97 7.54 9.85
C CYS A 140 14.46 7.25 10.08
N SER A 141 14.75 6.31 10.98
CA SER A 141 16.12 5.88 11.26
C SER A 141 16.64 4.79 10.31
N ASP A 142 15.76 4.14 9.54
CA ASP A 142 16.14 3.08 8.60
C ASP A 142 16.67 3.70 7.28
N ASP A 143 17.99 3.64 7.10
CA ASP A 143 18.65 4.18 5.92
C ASP A 143 18.24 3.50 4.62
N LYS A 144 17.89 2.22 4.64
CA LYS A 144 17.43 1.50 3.46
C LYS A 144 16.03 1.97 3.03
N ILE A 145 15.15 2.23 4.00
CA ILE A 145 13.85 2.83 3.75
C ILE A 145 14.05 4.21 3.10
N LYS A 146 14.86 5.09 3.70
CA LYS A 146 15.08 6.46 3.22
C LYS A 146 15.75 6.55 1.85
N SER A 147 16.87 5.85 1.68
CA SER A 147 17.72 6.02 0.51
C SER A 147 17.27 5.20 -0.71
N HIS A 148 16.65 4.05 -0.50
CA HIS A 148 16.33 3.11 -1.56
C HIS A 148 14.82 3.00 -1.80
N TYR A 149 14.04 2.47 -0.84
CA TYR A 149 12.63 2.16 -1.07
C TYR A 149 11.77 3.41 -1.29
N LEU A 150 11.93 4.43 -0.46
CA LEU A 150 11.22 5.71 -0.60
C LEU A 150 11.47 6.33 -1.98
N LYS A 151 12.73 6.37 -2.41
CA LYS A 151 13.10 6.90 -3.72
C LYS A 151 12.41 6.18 -4.86
N ILE A 152 12.36 4.85 -4.83
CA ILE A 152 11.72 4.05 -5.89
C ILE A 152 10.20 4.27 -5.87
N ILE A 153 9.57 4.21 -4.70
CA ILE A 153 8.12 4.44 -4.56
C ILE A 153 7.75 5.82 -5.13
N ARG A 154 8.46 6.86 -4.73
CA ARG A 154 8.20 8.23 -5.19
C ARG A 154 8.46 8.39 -6.69
N LYS A 155 9.53 7.81 -7.20
CA LYS A 155 9.83 7.81 -8.63
C LYS A 155 8.74 7.10 -9.44
N THR A 156 8.21 6.00 -8.92
CA THR A 156 7.09 5.27 -9.55
C THR A 156 5.84 6.15 -9.66
N GLU A 157 5.52 6.93 -8.63
CA GLU A 157 4.38 7.84 -8.69
C GLU A 157 4.61 9.00 -9.67
N THR A 158 5.75 9.67 -9.58
CA THR A 158 6.00 10.92 -10.31
C THR A 158 6.36 10.69 -11.78
N GLU A 159 7.21 9.73 -12.08
CA GLU A 159 7.75 9.51 -13.43
C GLU A 159 6.99 8.46 -14.24
N LEU A 160 6.23 7.57 -13.56
CA LEU A 160 5.54 6.49 -14.22
C LEU A 160 4.01 6.65 -14.11
N ARG A 161 3.45 6.62 -12.90
CA ARG A 161 2.00 6.61 -12.69
C ARG A 161 1.32 7.91 -13.13
N ASN A 162 1.84 9.06 -12.73
CA ASN A 162 1.21 10.35 -13.06
C ASN A 162 1.14 10.59 -14.59
N PRO A 163 2.21 10.38 -15.37
CA PRO A 163 2.11 10.48 -16.82
C PRO A 163 1.09 9.49 -17.43
N ILE A 164 1.09 8.22 -16.96
CA ILE A 164 0.19 7.17 -17.47
C ILE A 164 -1.28 7.46 -17.15
N ALA A 165 -1.57 8.13 -16.04
CA ALA A 165 -2.94 8.46 -15.66
C ALA A 165 -3.63 9.44 -16.63
N HIS A 166 -2.85 10.23 -17.36
CA HIS A 166 -3.35 11.31 -18.23
C HIS A 166 -3.11 11.03 -19.71
N THR A 167 -2.57 9.87 -20.08
CA THR A 167 -2.25 9.53 -21.46
C THR A 167 -2.73 8.11 -21.81
N ILE A 168 -3.06 7.91 -23.10
CA ILE A 168 -3.33 6.57 -23.65
C ILE A 168 -2.00 6.03 -24.16
N VAL A 169 -1.34 5.19 -23.36
CA VAL A 169 -0.05 4.59 -23.73
C VAL A 169 -0.08 3.09 -23.45
N ALA A 170 0.61 2.34 -24.29
CA ALA A 170 0.93 0.97 -23.98
C ALA A 170 1.99 0.94 -22.87
N VAL A 171 1.76 0.12 -21.85
CA VAL A 171 2.70 -0.05 -20.72
C VAL A 171 3.23 -1.46 -20.76
N ASP A 172 4.53 -1.58 -20.90
CA ASP A 172 5.27 -2.85 -20.81
C ASP A 172 6.41 -2.75 -19.80
N ASN A 173 7.04 -3.88 -19.54
CA ASN A 173 8.13 -3.96 -18.56
C ASN A 173 9.38 -3.18 -18.98
N GLY A 174 9.61 -3.04 -20.29
CA GLY A 174 10.71 -2.23 -20.84
C GLY A 174 10.51 -0.75 -20.54
N MET A 175 9.31 -0.23 -20.78
CA MET A 175 8.94 1.15 -20.43
C MET A 175 9.09 1.42 -18.93
N ILE A 176 8.62 0.49 -18.09
CA ILE A 176 8.74 0.60 -16.63
C ILE A 176 10.21 0.71 -16.24
N LYS A 177 11.03 -0.25 -16.69
CA LYS A 177 12.48 -0.29 -16.40
C LYS A 177 13.21 0.97 -16.87
N ASN A 178 12.88 1.46 -18.06
CA ASN A 178 13.49 2.67 -18.60
C ASN A 178 13.17 3.91 -17.74
N ARG A 179 11.98 4.00 -17.17
CA ARG A 179 11.55 5.15 -16.37
C ARG A 179 12.04 5.10 -14.92
N ILE A 180 11.91 3.97 -14.26
CA ILE A 180 12.20 3.88 -12.81
C ILE A 180 13.47 3.09 -12.48
N GLY A 181 14.11 2.44 -13.47
CA GLY A 181 15.36 1.71 -13.32
C GLY A 181 15.20 0.24 -12.92
N ILE A 182 13.98 -0.21 -12.63
CA ILE A 182 13.64 -1.59 -12.24
C ILE A 182 12.39 -2.07 -12.97
N THR A 183 12.22 -3.38 -13.09
CA THR A 183 11.03 -4.01 -13.68
C THR A 183 9.82 -3.94 -12.74
N ALA A 184 8.63 -4.25 -13.26
CA ALA A 184 7.42 -4.33 -12.44
C ALA A 184 7.52 -5.45 -11.39
N GLU A 185 8.15 -6.57 -11.75
CA GLU A 185 8.38 -7.71 -10.85
C GLU A 185 9.35 -7.33 -9.72
N GLU A 186 10.44 -6.63 -10.03
CA GLU A 186 11.39 -6.08 -9.03
C GLU A 186 10.69 -5.04 -8.13
N LEU A 187 9.89 -4.14 -8.70
CA LEU A 187 9.11 -3.17 -7.92
C LEU A 187 8.17 -3.88 -6.92
N TYR A 188 7.48 -4.92 -7.36
CA TYR A 188 6.57 -5.64 -6.49
C TYR A 188 7.31 -6.49 -5.44
N ASN A 189 8.29 -7.31 -5.87
CA ASN A 189 8.93 -8.28 -4.99
C ASN A 189 10.00 -7.67 -4.08
N ASP A 190 10.80 -6.72 -4.60
CA ASP A 190 11.97 -6.19 -3.90
C ASP A 190 11.70 -4.84 -3.22
N VAL A 191 10.60 -4.16 -3.58
CA VAL A 191 10.22 -2.91 -2.94
C VAL A 191 8.92 -3.06 -2.16
N ILE A 192 7.78 -3.29 -2.82
CA ILE A 192 6.46 -3.31 -2.15
C ILE A 192 6.39 -4.38 -1.07
N LYS A 193 6.77 -5.64 -1.39
CA LYS A 193 6.77 -6.73 -0.41
C LYS A 193 7.72 -6.45 0.74
N LYS A 194 8.93 -5.97 0.45
CA LYS A 194 9.95 -5.71 1.48
C LYS A 194 9.54 -4.59 2.43
N VAL A 195 8.96 -3.52 1.90
CA VAL A 195 8.43 -2.44 2.74
C VAL A 195 7.26 -2.95 3.59
N ALA A 196 6.29 -3.66 3.01
CA ALA A 196 5.16 -4.22 3.77
C ALA A 196 5.60 -5.18 4.89
N GLU A 197 6.67 -5.96 4.66
CA GLU A 197 7.27 -6.82 5.68
C GLU A 197 7.99 -6.00 6.78
N SER A 198 8.76 -4.97 6.40
CA SER A 198 9.52 -4.14 7.34
C SER A 198 8.63 -3.35 8.30
N VAL A 199 7.48 -2.88 7.81
CA VAL A 199 6.47 -2.20 8.65
C VAL A 199 5.49 -3.18 9.34
N ARG A 200 5.78 -4.48 9.29
CA ARG A 200 4.97 -5.56 9.90
C ARG A 200 3.52 -5.61 9.43
N LEU A 201 3.23 -5.05 8.29
CA LEU A 201 1.91 -5.09 7.67
C LEU A 201 1.59 -6.49 7.15
N MET A 202 2.59 -7.18 6.61
CA MET A 202 2.45 -8.53 6.07
C MET A 202 3.60 -9.43 6.53
N LYS A 203 3.27 -10.72 6.78
CA LYS A 203 4.26 -11.77 7.01
C LYS A 203 4.61 -12.45 5.69
N LYS A 204 5.79 -13.07 5.61
CA LYS A 204 6.22 -13.82 4.40
C LYS A 204 5.20 -14.86 3.94
N SER A 205 4.59 -15.61 4.86
CA SER A 205 3.57 -16.60 4.55
C SER A 205 2.30 -16.00 3.92
N THR A 206 1.97 -14.77 4.25
CA THR A 206 0.77 -14.09 3.76
C THR A 206 0.77 -13.91 2.24
N TRP A 207 1.95 -13.78 1.63
CA TRP A 207 2.07 -13.61 0.17
C TRP A 207 1.59 -14.81 -0.64
N ASN A 208 1.53 -16.00 -0.06
CA ASN A 208 1.08 -17.23 -0.71
C ASN A 208 -0.42 -17.51 -0.50
N SER A 209 -1.15 -16.63 0.15
CA SER A 209 -2.53 -16.85 0.58
C SER A 209 -3.50 -17.16 -0.56
N TYR A 210 -3.28 -16.61 -1.77
CA TYR A 210 -4.08 -16.98 -2.95
C TYR A 210 -3.74 -18.37 -3.47
N ASP A 211 -2.47 -18.77 -3.44
CA ASP A 211 -2.04 -20.10 -3.87
C ASP A 211 -2.56 -21.17 -2.92
N GLU A 212 -2.56 -20.89 -1.62
CA GLU A 212 -3.14 -21.77 -0.60
C GLU A 212 -4.65 -21.94 -0.82
N MET A 213 -5.37 -20.86 -1.08
CA MET A 213 -6.79 -20.92 -1.41
C MET A 213 -7.05 -21.74 -2.68
N ASN A 214 -6.25 -21.53 -3.73
CA ASN A 214 -6.38 -22.29 -4.98
C ASN A 214 -6.12 -23.79 -4.77
N LYS A 215 -5.14 -24.16 -3.95
CA LYS A 215 -4.91 -25.57 -3.59
C LYS A 215 -6.13 -26.18 -2.91
N LEU A 216 -6.70 -25.51 -1.91
CA LEU A 216 -7.90 -25.96 -1.22
C LEU A 216 -9.09 -26.12 -2.18
N LEU A 217 -9.28 -25.20 -3.12
CA LEU A 217 -10.34 -25.30 -4.13
C LEU A 217 -10.16 -26.54 -5.02
N ILE A 218 -8.92 -26.78 -5.48
CA ILE A 218 -8.61 -27.96 -6.32
C ILE A 218 -8.85 -29.26 -5.55
N GLU A 219 -8.44 -29.34 -4.29
CA GLU A 219 -8.66 -30.51 -3.42
C GLU A 219 -10.15 -30.77 -3.25
N LYS A 220 -10.94 -29.74 -2.90
CA LYS A 220 -12.39 -29.88 -2.74
C LYS A 220 -13.14 -30.27 -4.03
N VAL A 221 -12.69 -29.83 -5.19
CA VAL A 221 -13.26 -30.27 -6.48
C VAL A 221 -12.95 -31.73 -6.76
N ARG A 222 -11.77 -32.24 -6.34
CA ARG A 222 -11.39 -33.63 -6.50
C ARG A 222 -12.17 -34.57 -5.56
N GLU A 223 -12.52 -34.11 -4.35
CA GLU A 223 -13.32 -34.91 -3.40
C GLU A 223 -14.77 -35.12 -3.86
N VAL A 224 -15.30 -34.28 -4.77
CA VAL A 224 -16.68 -34.35 -5.26
C VAL A 224 -16.80 -35.23 -6.52
N LYS A 225 -15.69 -35.63 -7.11
CA LYS A 225 -15.66 -36.63 -8.23
C LYS A 225 -15.55 -38.05 -7.72
#